data_413b8ccd1d5896d2177e4a1dd6ee54e6
#
_entry.id   413b8ccd1d5896d2177e4a1dd6ee54e6
#
_cell.length_a   1.000
_cell.length_b   1.000
_cell.length_c   1.000
_cell.angle_alpha   90.00
_cell.angle_beta   90.00
_cell.angle_gamma   90.00
#
_symmetry.space_group_name_H-M   'P 1'
#
loop_
_entity.id
_entity.type
_entity.pdbx_description
1 polymer ?
#
loop_
_entity_poly.entity_id
_entity_poly.type
_entity_poly.pdbx_seq_one_letter_code
_entity_poly.pdbx_strand_id
1 'polypeptide(L)'
;MTENIKDALSYAVELAGKENKIIRSETGKEYFDSNEYDLQELNPRKYAPILELQTLKSLVDYLKSDNDFISDRKIVVVVDSYQKVSVYDQVDFENGKRPQLVSVKATVPVIPFSNWRDQEEFNIMLQSMFINDADRNLVLDFASHLKIEKGAEVQDNGISQMATVRDGVASLAQAKTPNPVTLRPYRTFNEVEQPASQFVFRINKSANLALFEADGGKWKLEAVESIANYLKNELASNKKITILA
;
A
#
# COMPACT_ATOMS: atom_id res chain seq x y z
N MET A 1 45.35 15.09 -57.83
CA MET A 1 44.86 13.70 -57.76
C MET A 1 45.30 12.93 -56.53
N THR A 2 46.38 13.29 -55.86
CA THR A 2 46.90 12.61 -54.63
C THR A 2 46.18 12.95 -53.35
N GLU A 3 45.60 14.16 -53.19
CA GLU A 3 44.86 14.56 -52.01
C GLU A 3 43.54 13.80 -51.85
N ASN A 4 42.79 13.61 -52.94
CA ASN A 4 41.53 12.86 -52.93
C ASN A 4 41.67 11.40 -52.50
N ILE A 5 42.80 10.76 -52.77
CA ILE A 5 43.05 9.37 -52.37
C ILE A 5 43.38 9.28 -50.89
N LYS A 6 44.09 10.29 -50.35
CA LYS A 6 44.44 10.34 -48.94
C LYS A 6 43.20 10.57 -48.08
N ASP A 7 42.31 11.45 -48.50
CA ASP A 7 41.04 11.70 -47.82
C ASP A 7 40.08 10.52 -47.88
N ALA A 8 40.02 9.83 -49.02
CA ALA A 8 39.28 8.60 -49.17
C ALA A 8 39.81 7.45 -48.31
N LEU A 9 41.13 7.32 -48.21
CA LEU A 9 41.80 6.35 -47.35
C LEU A 9 41.58 6.70 -45.86
N SER A 10 41.71 7.98 -45.49
CA SER A 10 41.42 8.42 -44.14
C SER A 10 39.98 8.16 -43.73
N TYR A 11 39.03 8.41 -44.63
CA TYR A 11 37.61 8.11 -44.41
C TYR A 11 37.35 6.60 -44.33
N ALA A 12 38.00 5.78 -45.14
CA ALA A 12 37.88 4.33 -45.07
C ALA A 12 38.48 3.76 -43.77
N VAL A 13 39.58 4.33 -43.27
CA VAL A 13 40.17 3.97 -41.96
C VAL A 13 39.28 4.41 -40.81
N GLU A 14 38.67 5.58 -40.94
CA GLU A 14 37.69 6.07 -39.93
C GLU A 14 36.41 5.23 -39.89
N LEU A 15 35.91 4.79 -41.07
CA LEU A 15 34.80 3.86 -41.17
C LEU A 15 35.17 2.46 -40.62
N ALA A 16 36.34 1.95 -40.89
CA ALA A 16 36.82 0.68 -40.36
C ALA A 16 37.08 0.75 -38.85
N GLY A 17 37.44 1.92 -38.32
CA GLY A 17 37.58 2.18 -36.88
C GLY A 17 36.23 2.28 -36.18
N LYS A 18 35.15 2.50 -36.92
CA LYS A 18 33.76 2.54 -36.40
C LYS A 18 33.07 1.16 -36.39
N GLU A 19 33.77 0.08 -36.77
CA GLU A 19 33.23 -1.26 -36.55
C GLU A 19 32.98 -1.48 -35.06
N ASN A 20 31.72 -1.68 -34.67
CA ASN A 20 31.30 -2.01 -33.31
C ASN A 20 32.13 -3.22 -32.83
N LYS A 21 33.14 -2.99 -32.01
CA LYS A 21 33.94 -4.08 -31.45
C LYS A 21 33.09 -4.79 -30.40
N ILE A 22 32.88 -6.08 -30.58
CA ILE A 22 32.30 -6.95 -29.55
C ILE A 22 33.41 -7.25 -28.54
N ILE A 23 33.20 -6.84 -27.31
CA ILE A 23 34.10 -7.09 -26.17
C ILE A 23 33.49 -8.19 -25.34
N ARG A 24 34.23 -9.26 -25.07
CA ARG A 24 33.81 -10.33 -24.14
C ARG A 24 34.44 -10.11 -22.78
N SER A 25 33.60 -10.07 -21.72
CA SER A 25 34.07 -10.06 -20.35
C SER A 25 34.55 -11.45 -19.91
N GLU A 26 35.30 -11.51 -18.81
CA GLU A 26 35.71 -12.76 -18.16
C GLU A 26 34.50 -13.64 -17.75
N THR A 27 33.35 -13.05 -17.52
CA THR A 27 32.08 -13.74 -17.21
C THR A 27 31.33 -14.25 -18.44
N GLY A 28 31.90 -14.09 -19.64
CA GLY A 28 31.33 -14.56 -20.92
C GLY A 28 30.25 -13.65 -21.50
N LYS A 29 29.99 -12.49 -20.92
CA LYS A 29 29.06 -11.51 -21.48
C LYS A 29 29.67 -10.77 -22.63
N GLU A 30 28.86 -10.49 -23.66
CA GLU A 30 29.25 -9.76 -24.86
C GLU A 30 28.68 -8.34 -24.80
N TYR A 31 29.53 -7.37 -25.09
CA TYR A 31 29.22 -5.95 -25.15
C TYR A 31 29.58 -5.37 -26.49
N PHE A 32 28.90 -4.34 -26.94
CA PHE A 32 29.33 -3.52 -28.07
C PHE A 32 29.45 -2.06 -27.60
N ASP A 33 30.39 -1.35 -28.23
CA ASP A 33 30.58 0.09 -27.96
C ASP A 33 29.72 0.88 -28.94
N SER A 34 28.68 1.55 -28.43
CA SER A 34 27.75 2.33 -29.24
C SER A 34 28.28 3.74 -29.56
N ASN A 35 29.19 4.30 -28.74
CA ASN A 35 29.71 5.66 -28.86
C ASN A 35 31.10 5.82 -28.20
N GLU A 36 32.07 4.99 -28.58
CA GLU A 36 33.45 4.98 -28.09
C GLU A 36 33.67 4.65 -26.61
N TYR A 37 32.67 4.89 -25.70
CA TYR A 37 32.79 4.64 -24.26
C TYR A 37 31.50 4.17 -23.59
N ASP A 38 30.42 3.96 -24.37
CA ASP A 38 29.15 3.47 -23.84
C ASP A 38 28.95 1.97 -24.20
N LEU A 39 29.52 1.11 -23.35
CA LEU A 39 29.45 -0.34 -23.55
C LEU A 39 28.03 -0.85 -23.22
N GLN A 40 27.36 -1.39 -24.20
CA GLN A 40 26.04 -2.02 -24.03
C GLN A 40 26.13 -3.54 -24.12
N GLU A 41 25.49 -4.23 -23.15
CA GLU A 41 25.39 -5.69 -23.18
C GLU A 41 24.52 -6.14 -24.36
N LEU A 42 25.05 -7.01 -25.22
CA LEU A 42 24.35 -7.46 -26.42
C LEU A 42 23.09 -8.26 -26.14
N ASN A 43 23.13 -9.13 -25.16
CA ASN A 43 22.01 -9.98 -24.74
C ASN A 43 21.77 -9.88 -23.25
N PRO A 44 21.25 -8.74 -22.76
CA PRO A 44 21.00 -8.58 -21.33
C PRO A 44 19.97 -9.60 -20.85
N ARG A 45 20.21 -10.16 -19.65
CA ARG A 45 19.27 -11.09 -19.04
C ARG A 45 17.92 -10.42 -18.85
N LYS A 46 16.87 -11.03 -19.41
CA LYS A 46 15.50 -10.56 -19.26
C LYS A 46 14.85 -11.25 -18.07
N TYR A 47 14.15 -10.48 -17.25
CA TYR A 47 13.32 -10.98 -16.14
C TYR A 47 11.85 -10.96 -16.56
N ALA A 48 11.06 -11.87 -16.01
CA ALA A 48 9.62 -11.86 -16.21
C ALA A 48 9.00 -10.55 -15.66
N PRO A 49 7.90 -10.07 -16.23
CA PRO A 49 7.13 -8.97 -15.64
C PRO A 49 6.67 -9.31 -14.22
N ILE A 50 6.52 -8.29 -13.38
CA ILE A 50 6.02 -8.44 -12.02
C ILE A 50 4.57 -8.90 -12.08
N LEU A 51 4.22 -9.94 -11.31
CA LEU A 51 2.85 -10.39 -11.16
C LEU A 51 2.13 -9.49 -10.15
N GLU A 52 1.08 -8.79 -10.59
CA GLU A 52 0.28 -7.89 -9.75
C GLU A 52 -0.92 -8.63 -9.16
N LEU A 53 -1.01 -8.68 -7.83
CA LEU A 53 -2.07 -9.34 -7.08
C LEU A 53 -2.76 -8.34 -6.13
N GLN A 54 -3.98 -8.69 -5.66
CA GLN A 54 -4.78 -7.82 -4.80
C GLN A 54 -5.07 -8.41 -3.41
N THR A 55 -4.77 -9.69 -3.20
CA THR A 55 -5.11 -10.42 -1.97
C THR A 55 -3.92 -11.20 -1.44
N LEU A 56 -3.83 -11.34 -0.10
CA LEU A 56 -2.83 -12.20 0.52
C LEU A 56 -3.07 -13.66 0.19
N LYS A 57 -4.34 -14.05 0.03
CA LYS A 57 -4.69 -15.42 -0.37
C LYS A 57 -4.11 -15.77 -1.73
N SER A 58 -4.25 -14.91 -2.74
CA SER A 58 -3.67 -15.12 -4.07
C SER A 58 -2.15 -15.26 -4.01
N LEU A 59 -1.50 -14.48 -3.15
CA LEU A 59 -0.06 -14.59 -2.91
C LEU A 59 0.30 -15.95 -2.32
N VAL A 60 -0.42 -16.39 -1.30
CA VAL A 60 -0.19 -17.70 -0.66
C VAL A 60 -0.40 -18.83 -1.65
N ASP A 61 -1.48 -18.78 -2.45
CA ASP A 61 -1.80 -19.78 -3.47
C ASP A 61 -0.68 -19.84 -4.53
N TYR A 62 -0.17 -18.70 -4.99
CA TYR A 62 0.95 -18.63 -5.92
C TYR A 62 2.24 -19.22 -5.32
N LEU A 63 2.59 -18.87 -4.08
CA LEU A 63 3.80 -19.36 -3.42
C LEU A 63 3.74 -20.84 -3.03
N LYS A 64 2.53 -21.41 -2.91
CA LYS A 64 2.30 -22.85 -2.70
C LYS A 64 2.18 -23.62 -4.01
N SER A 65 1.99 -22.94 -5.13
CA SER A 65 1.92 -23.58 -6.46
C SER A 65 3.30 -23.96 -6.96
N ASP A 66 3.34 -24.86 -7.94
CA ASP A 66 4.60 -25.22 -8.61
C ASP A 66 4.83 -24.36 -9.87
N ASN A 67 4.09 -23.28 -10.04
CA ASN A 67 4.30 -22.33 -11.13
C ASN A 67 5.66 -21.65 -10.96
N ASP A 68 6.32 -21.38 -12.08
CA ASP A 68 7.60 -20.67 -12.15
C ASP A 68 8.73 -21.32 -11.32
N PHE A 69 8.59 -22.60 -10.97
CA PHE A 69 9.53 -23.35 -10.10
C PHE A 69 9.77 -22.65 -8.74
N ILE A 70 8.72 -22.05 -8.16
CA ILE A 70 8.79 -21.31 -6.88
C ILE A 70 9.26 -22.19 -5.74
N SER A 71 8.88 -23.47 -5.72
CA SER A 71 9.27 -24.44 -4.69
C SER A 71 10.80 -24.62 -4.54
N ASP A 72 11.54 -24.38 -5.63
CA ASP A 72 13.00 -24.56 -5.66
C ASP A 72 13.77 -23.28 -5.32
N ARG A 73 13.12 -22.13 -5.27
CA ARG A 73 13.74 -20.82 -5.04
C ARG A 73 13.81 -20.43 -3.56
N LYS A 74 14.81 -19.65 -3.22
CA LYS A 74 14.87 -18.92 -1.95
C LYS A 74 14.18 -17.58 -2.13
N ILE A 75 13.01 -17.44 -1.54
CA ILE A 75 12.13 -16.29 -1.71
C ILE A 75 12.19 -15.37 -0.49
N VAL A 76 12.19 -14.07 -0.73
CA VAL A 76 12.04 -13.04 0.31
C VAL A 76 10.71 -12.33 0.10
N VAL A 77 9.83 -12.45 1.07
CA VAL A 77 8.55 -11.71 1.12
C VAL A 77 8.74 -10.52 2.06
N VAL A 78 8.46 -9.32 1.58
CA VAL A 78 8.59 -8.09 2.35
C VAL A 78 7.20 -7.47 2.52
N VAL A 79 6.78 -7.23 3.75
CA VAL A 79 5.60 -6.42 4.03
C VAL A 79 6.00 -4.95 3.99
N ASP A 80 5.88 -4.34 2.81
CA ASP A 80 6.32 -2.95 2.56
C ASP A 80 5.51 -1.93 3.37
N SER A 81 4.23 -2.21 3.56
CA SER A 81 3.29 -1.34 4.29
C SER A 81 2.02 -2.10 4.68
N TYR A 82 1.13 -1.43 5.39
CA TYR A 82 -0.19 -1.95 5.74
C TYR A 82 -1.10 -2.26 4.53
N GLN A 83 -0.70 -1.91 3.30
CA GLN A 83 -1.46 -2.15 2.07
C GLN A 83 -0.63 -2.81 0.97
N LYS A 84 0.66 -3.10 1.21
CA LYS A 84 1.52 -3.61 0.16
C LYS A 84 2.47 -4.68 0.66
N VAL A 85 2.58 -5.76 -0.13
CA VAL A 85 3.54 -6.85 0.06
C VAL A 85 4.27 -7.08 -1.25
N SER A 86 5.59 -7.20 -1.20
CA SER A 86 6.45 -7.49 -2.35
C SER A 86 7.17 -8.83 -2.17
N VAL A 87 7.32 -9.55 -3.25
CA VAL A 87 8.05 -10.83 -3.28
C VAL A 87 9.26 -10.71 -4.19
N TYR A 88 10.39 -11.10 -3.67
CA TYR A 88 11.66 -11.04 -4.36
C TYR A 88 12.31 -12.42 -4.47
N ASP A 89 12.97 -12.66 -5.59
CA ASP A 89 13.89 -13.77 -5.76
C ASP A 89 15.21 -13.50 -5.04
N GLN A 90 16.08 -14.50 -4.99
CA GLN A 90 17.46 -14.30 -4.53
C GLN A 90 18.19 -13.30 -5.43
N VAL A 91 19.27 -12.69 -4.90
CA VAL A 91 20.11 -11.78 -5.68
C VAL A 91 20.76 -12.55 -6.83
N ASP A 92 20.62 -12.01 -8.02
CA ASP A 92 21.43 -12.40 -9.16
C ASP A 92 22.78 -11.68 -9.06
N PHE A 93 23.78 -12.38 -8.56
CA PHE A 93 25.11 -11.80 -8.30
C PHE A 93 25.86 -11.42 -9.59
N GLU A 94 25.53 -12.04 -10.73
CA GLU A 94 26.16 -11.70 -12.01
C GLU A 94 25.71 -10.32 -12.51
N ASN A 95 24.45 -9.96 -12.24
CA ASN A 95 23.86 -8.72 -12.70
C ASN A 95 23.66 -7.70 -11.58
N GLY A 96 23.94 -8.08 -10.32
CA GLY A 96 23.72 -7.22 -9.15
C GLY A 96 22.25 -6.84 -8.91
N LYS A 97 21.30 -7.61 -9.44
CA LYS A 97 19.87 -7.34 -9.38
C LYS A 97 19.16 -8.30 -8.43
N ARG A 98 18.12 -7.82 -7.77
CA ARG A 98 17.15 -8.64 -7.04
C ARG A 98 15.82 -8.56 -7.79
N PRO A 99 15.44 -9.59 -8.57
CA PRO A 99 14.19 -9.58 -9.31
C PRO A 99 13.00 -9.53 -8.36
N GLN A 100 12.06 -8.62 -8.61
CA GLN A 100 10.75 -8.65 -7.97
C GLN A 100 9.85 -9.58 -8.77
N LEU A 101 9.27 -10.58 -8.11
CA LEU A 101 8.40 -11.57 -8.73
C LEU A 101 6.93 -11.16 -8.64
N VAL A 102 6.53 -10.69 -7.47
CA VAL A 102 5.12 -10.35 -7.18
C VAL A 102 5.04 -9.03 -6.45
N SER A 103 4.00 -8.27 -6.75
CA SER A 103 3.53 -7.10 -6.01
C SER A 103 2.08 -7.33 -5.63
N VAL A 104 1.75 -7.24 -4.35
CA VAL A 104 0.38 -7.39 -3.83
C VAL A 104 -0.06 -6.08 -3.22
N LYS A 105 -1.18 -5.55 -3.67
CA LYS A 105 -1.74 -4.30 -3.16
C LYS A 105 -3.18 -4.49 -2.72
N ALA A 106 -3.46 -4.21 -1.43
CA ALA A 106 -4.81 -4.29 -0.88
C ALA A 106 -5.77 -3.32 -1.58
N THR A 107 -6.96 -3.82 -1.91
CA THR A 107 -8.06 -2.98 -2.38
C THR A 107 -8.89 -2.55 -1.18
N VAL A 108 -8.74 -1.29 -0.77
CA VAL A 108 -9.42 -0.72 0.40
C VAL A 108 -10.08 0.61 0.05
N PRO A 109 -11.17 0.99 0.73
CA PRO A 109 -11.81 2.28 0.52
C PRO A 109 -10.89 3.43 0.95
N VAL A 110 -11.03 4.58 0.30
CA VAL A 110 -10.41 5.83 0.75
C VAL A 110 -11.34 6.48 1.77
N ILE A 111 -10.96 6.43 3.04
CA ILE A 111 -11.76 7.01 4.13
C ILE A 111 -11.30 8.44 4.36
N PRO A 112 -12.20 9.43 4.22
CA PRO A 112 -11.87 10.84 4.31
C PRO A 112 -11.89 11.33 5.76
N PHE A 113 -10.91 10.91 6.56
CA PHE A 113 -10.71 11.44 7.91
C PHE A 113 -10.44 12.95 7.90
N SER A 114 -10.77 13.62 9.00
CA SER A 114 -10.61 15.06 9.20
C SER A 114 -11.46 15.95 8.27
N ASN A 115 -12.35 15.36 7.48
CA ASN A 115 -13.28 16.08 6.61
C ASN A 115 -14.65 16.16 7.27
N TRP A 116 -15.22 17.37 7.29
CA TRP A 116 -16.57 17.62 7.78
C TRP A 116 -17.60 17.12 6.76
N ARG A 117 -18.60 16.36 7.27
CA ARG A 117 -19.68 15.76 6.48
C ARG A 117 -21.01 16.05 7.13
N ASP A 118 -22.05 16.11 6.31
CA ASP A 118 -23.40 16.10 6.83
C ASP A 118 -23.74 14.77 7.49
N GLN A 119 -24.88 14.72 8.17
CA GLN A 119 -25.32 13.56 8.95
C GLN A 119 -25.49 12.30 8.07
N GLU A 120 -26.07 12.45 6.90
CA GLU A 120 -26.35 11.33 6.00
C GLU A 120 -25.05 10.72 5.44
N GLU A 121 -24.18 11.55 4.88
CA GLU A 121 -22.87 11.13 4.37
C GLU A 121 -22.01 10.48 5.46
N PHE A 122 -22.04 11.04 6.68
CA PHE A 122 -21.31 10.50 7.83
C PHE A 122 -21.83 9.13 8.24
N ASN A 123 -23.13 8.95 8.32
CA ASN A 123 -23.77 7.68 8.65
C ASN A 123 -23.50 6.61 7.58
N ILE A 124 -23.56 6.97 6.30
CA ILE A 124 -23.20 6.09 5.19
C ILE A 124 -21.74 5.66 5.29
N MET A 125 -20.82 6.60 5.54
CA MET A 125 -19.40 6.32 5.73
C MET A 125 -19.17 5.32 6.87
N LEU A 126 -19.78 5.54 8.05
CA LEU A 126 -19.64 4.62 9.19
C LEU A 126 -20.17 3.22 8.87
N GLN A 127 -21.28 3.12 8.16
CA GLN A 127 -21.88 1.83 7.82
C GLN A 127 -21.11 1.06 6.76
N SER A 128 -20.52 1.76 5.79
CA SER A 128 -19.89 1.14 4.62
C SER A 128 -18.39 0.91 4.77
N MET A 129 -17.69 1.69 5.60
CA MET A 129 -16.23 1.70 5.65
C MET A 129 -15.63 1.26 6.98
N PHE A 130 -16.47 0.84 7.94
CA PHE A 130 -16.02 0.42 9.28
C PHE A 130 -16.60 -0.94 9.67
N ILE A 131 -15.84 -1.69 10.45
CA ILE A 131 -16.32 -2.93 11.07
C ILE A 131 -17.52 -2.62 11.97
N ASN A 132 -18.51 -3.51 11.92
CA ASN A 132 -19.68 -3.40 12.79
C ASN A 132 -19.32 -3.90 14.19
N ASP A 133 -19.10 -2.96 15.12
CA ASP A 133 -18.81 -3.19 16.53
C ASP A 133 -19.60 -2.24 17.44
N ALA A 134 -19.40 -2.38 18.75
CA ALA A 134 -20.15 -1.61 19.74
C ALA A 134 -19.89 -0.09 19.64
N ASP A 135 -18.63 0.32 19.50
CA ASP A 135 -18.26 1.73 19.43
C ASP A 135 -18.76 2.39 18.14
N ARG A 136 -18.64 1.67 17.01
CA ARG A 136 -19.20 2.15 15.73
C ARG A 136 -20.71 2.35 15.83
N ASN A 137 -21.44 1.39 16.47
CA ASN A 137 -22.88 1.50 16.64
C ASN A 137 -23.27 2.64 17.60
N LEU A 138 -22.47 2.88 18.65
CA LEU A 138 -22.67 4.00 19.55
C LEU A 138 -22.55 5.35 18.81
N VAL A 139 -21.53 5.52 17.97
CA VAL A 139 -21.34 6.75 17.19
C VAL A 139 -22.45 6.90 16.15
N LEU A 140 -22.84 5.81 15.47
CA LEU A 140 -23.91 5.81 14.48
C LEU A 140 -25.26 6.17 15.11
N ASP A 141 -25.59 5.58 16.27
CA ASP A 141 -26.82 5.88 17.00
C ASP A 141 -26.85 7.36 17.39
N PHE A 142 -25.77 7.86 18.00
CA PHE A 142 -25.64 9.26 18.36
C PHE A 142 -25.82 10.18 17.14
N ALA A 143 -25.10 9.90 16.05
CA ALA A 143 -25.16 10.70 14.81
C ALA A 143 -26.55 10.69 14.18
N SER A 144 -27.24 9.53 14.20
CA SER A 144 -28.59 9.38 13.61
C SER A 144 -29.67 10.15 14.39
N HIS A 145 -29.52 10.31 15.69
CA HIS A 145 -30.46 11.01 16.54
C HIS A 145 -30.13 12.49 16.78
N LEU A 146 -29.04 12.97 16.17
CA LEU A 146 -28.64 14.37 16.28
C LEU A 146 -29.70 15.28 15.63
N LYS A 147 -30.32 16.15 16.44
CA LYS A 147 -31.30 17.11 15.93
C LYS A 147 -30.58 18.37 15.44
N ILE A 148 -30.65 18.64 14.16
CA ILE A 148 -30.11 19.83 13.52
C ILE A 148 -31.20 20.90 13.51
N GLU A 149 -31.30 21.72 14.56
CA GLU A 149 -32.11 22.94 14.52
C GLU A 149 -31.22 24.14 14.23
N LYS A 150 -31.74 25.10 13.44
CA LYS A 150 -31.08 26.42 13.27
C LYS A 150 -30.94 27.06 14.66
N GLY A 151 -29.70 27.10 15.21
CA GLY A 151 -29.42 27.66 16.53
C GLY A 151 -29.09 26.61 17.60
N ALA A 152 -28.90 25.32 17.26
CA ALA A 152 -28.42 24.34 18.23
C ALA A 152 -27.04 24.77 18.76
N GLU A 153 -26.94 25.03 20.07
CA GLU A 153 -25.67 25.31 20.74
C GLU A 153 -24.89 24.01 20.93
N VAL A 154 -23.72 23.92 20.32
CA VAL A 154 -22.73 22.90 20.67
C VAL A 154 -21.83 23.50 21.74
N GLN A 155 -21.99 23.05 22.99
CA GLN A 155 -21.09 23.46 24.05
C GLN A 155 -19.82 22.64 23.99
N ASP A 156 -18.69 23.28 23.77
CA ASP A 156 -17.36 22.68 23.59
C ASP A 156 -16.38 23.24 24.61
N ASN A 157 -15.77 22.37 25.41
CA ASN A 157 -14.69 22.73 26.32
C ASN A 157 -13.29 22.33 25.82
N GLY A 158 -13.15 22.01 24.54
CA GLY A 158 -11.91 21.55 23.91
C GLY A 158 -11.63 20.06 24.06
N ILE A 159 -12.26 19.38 25.01
CA ILE A 159 -12.06 17.93 25.28
C ILE A 159 -13.35 17.15 24.97
N SER A 160 -14.49 17.64 25.42
CA SER A 160 -15.79 17.00 25.18
C SER A 160 -16.80 18.02 24.65
N GLN A 161 -17.73 17.52 23.86
CA GLN A 161 -18.84 18.34 23.33
C GLN A 161 -20.17 17.81 23.89
N MET A 162 -21.10 18.72 24.12
CA MET A 162 -22.50 18.41 24.39
C MET A 162 -23.34 18.92 23.23
N ALA A 163 -24.20 18.07 22.71
CA ALA A 163 -25.09 18.40 21.62
C ALA A 163 -26.53 17.99 21.95
N THR A 164 -27.47 18.64 21.30
CA THR A 164 -28.89 18.28 21.45
C THR A 164 -29.19 17.03 20.64
N VAL A 165 -29.65 15.97 21.31
CA VAL A 165 -30.00 14.68 20.70
C VAL A 165 -31.50 14.45 20.92
N ARG A 166 -32.17 13.90 19.91
CA ARG A 166 -33.58 13.50 20.02
C ARG A 166 -33.67 12.17 20.76
N ASP A 167 -34.28 12.22 21.93
CA ASP A 167 -34.57 11.03 22.75
C ASP A 167 -36.09 10.73 22.65
N GLY A 168 -36.47 9.70 21.93
CA GLY A 168 -37.86 9.32 21.70
C GLY A 168 -38.68 10.30 20.84
N VAL A 169 -40.02 10.14 20.86
CA VAL A 169 -40.95 10.91 20.01
C VAL A 169 -41.18 12.35 20.50
N ALA A 170 -40.81 12.70 21.71
CA ALA A 170 -41.19 13.97 22.32
C ALA A 170 -40.15 14.65 23.22
N SER A 171 -38.96 14.11 23.47
CA SER A 171 -37.96 14.74 24.36
C SER A 171 -36.64 15.03 23.62
N LEU A 172 -36.09 16.22 23.89
CA LEU A 172 -34.77 16.63 23.48
C LEU A 172 -33.86 16.52 24.69
N ALA A 173 -32.85 15.65 24.66
CA ALA A 173 -31.85 15.53 25.70
C ALA A 173 -30.50 16.08 25.21
N GLN A 174 -29.77 16.74 26.10
CA GLN A 174 -28.36 17.04 25.85
C GLN A 174 -27.55 15.79 26.17
N ALA A 175 -26.85 15.28 25.17
CA ALA A 175 -25.97 14.13 25.33
C ALA A 175 -24.50 14.50 25.07
N LYS A 176 -23.63 13.95 25.90
CA LYS A 176 -22.18 14.05 25.66
C LYS A 176 -21.81 13.24 24.44
N THR A 177 -21.06 13.83 23.51
CA THR A 177 -20.55 13.11 22.35
C THR A 177 -19.66 11.94 22.79
N PRO A 178 -19.79 10.75 22.16
CA PRO A 178 -18.86 9.66 22.42
C PRO A 178 -17.45 10.08 21.96
N ASN A 179 -16.54 10.26 22.95
CA ASN A 179 -15.20 10.78 22.65
C ASN A 179 -14.22 10.53 23.80
N PRO A 180 -13.03 9.90 23.58
CA PRO A 180 -12.66 9.26 22.32
C PRO A 180 -13.45 7.98 22.04
N VAL A 181 -13.45 7.51 20.78
CA VAL A 181 -14.04 6.25 20.36
C VAL A 181 -12.99 5.36 19.71
N THR A 182 -13.13 4.05 19.86
CA THR A 182 -12.24 3.07 19.22
C THR A 182 -12.96 2.45 18.05
N LEU A 183 -12.50 2.72 16.83
CA LEU A 183 -13.13 2.25 15.60
C LEU A 183 -12.16 1.39 14.77
N ARG A 184 -12.72 0.53 13.92
CA ARG A 184 -11.98 -0.37 13.04
C ARG A 184 -12.35 -0.11 11.57
N PRO A 185 -11.73 0.89 10.93
CA PRO A 185 -11.94 1.14 9.50
C PRO A 185 -11.30 0.06 8.64
N TYR A 186 -11.88 -0.21 7.45
CA TYR A 186 -11.26 -1.08 6.45
C TYR A 186 -10.06 -0.37 5.81
N ARG A 187 -8.83 -0.70 6.25
CA ARG A 187 -7.59 0.01 5.89
C ARG A 187 -6.47 -0.89 5.40
N THR A 188 -6.58 -2.19 5.60
CA THR A 188 -5.59 -3.19 5.22
C THR A 188 -6.25 -4.37 4.52
N PHE A 189 -5.50 -5.41 4.22
CA PHE A 189 -6.02 -6.63 3.59
C PHE A 189 -7.18 -7.24 4.39
N ASN A 190 -8.19 -7.72 3.68
CA ASN A 190 -9.40 -8.30 4.31
C ASN A 190 -9.15 -9.67 4.97
N GLU A 191 -8.04 -10.33 4.65
CA GLU A 191 -7.66 -11.62 5.23
C GLU A 191 -7.07 -11.49 6.64
N VAL A 192 -6.77 -10.27 7.09
CA VAL A 192 -6.29 -10.00 8.44
C VAL A 192 -7.29 -9.13 9.20
N GLU A 193 -7.22 -9.17 10.52
CA GLU A 193 -8.05 -8.33 11.37
C GLU A 193 -7.76 -6.84 11.09
N GLN A 194 -8.83 -6.06 10.91
CA GLN A 194 -8.69 -4.61 10.75
C GLN A 194 -8.26 -3.98 12.09
N PRO A 195 -7.14 -3.24 12.11
CA PRO A 195 -6.60 -2.70 13.35
C PRO A 195 -7.53 -1.66 13.94
N ALA A 196 -7.71 -1.72 15.26
CA ALA A 196 -8.45 -0.74 16.03
C ALA A 196 -7.64 0.56 16.17
N SER A 197 -8.32 1.69 16.12
CA SER A 197 -7.71 3.01 16.34
C SER A 197 -8.61 3.88 17.18
N GLN A 198 -7.99 4.76 17.95
CA GLN A 198 -8.71 5.82 18.65
C GLN A 198 -8.99 6.99 17.69
N PHE A 199 -10.21 7.51 17.79
CA PHE A 199 -10.66 8.67 17.05
C PHE A 199 -11.25 9.71 17.99
N VAL A 200 -11.02 10.97 17.65
CA VAL A 200 -11.76 12.11 18.21
C VAL A 200 -12.94 12.38 17.28
N PHE A 201 -14.14 12.19 17.80
CA PHE A 201 -15.38 12.52 17.11
C PHE A 201 -15.77 13.97 17.42
N ARG A 202 -16.13 14.76 16.41
CA ARG A 202 -16.47 16.18 16.53
C ARG A 202 -17.68 16.56 15.70
N ILE A 203 -18.38 17.58 16.21
CA ILE A 203 -19.50 18.26 15.55
C ILE A 203 -19.12 19.74 15.44
N ASN A 204 -19.30 20.33 14.26
CA ASN A 204 -19.08 21.77 14.08
C ASN A 204 -20.38 22.59 14.26
N LYS A 205 -20.27 23.92 14.19
CA LYS A 205 -21.41 24.85 14.35
C LYS A 205 -22.49 24.70 13.27
N SER A 206 -22.17 24.09 12.14
CA SER A 206 -23.11 23.78 11.06
C SER A 206 -23.69 22.39 11.18
N ALA A 207 -23.50 21.74 12.36
CA ALA A 207 -23.90 20.35 12.66
C ALA A 207 -23.30 19.29 11.70
N ASN A 208 -22.18 19.60 11.03
CA ASN A 208 -21.40 18.59 10.31
C ASN A 208 -20.53 17.79 11.29
N LEU A 209 -20.30 16.53 10.93
CA LEU A 209 -19.64 15.52 11.72
C LEU A 209 -18.28 15.19 11.13
N ALA A 210 -17.29 14.90 11.97
CA ALA A 210 -15.97 14.47 11.53
C ALA A 210 -15.30 13.51 12.53
N LEU A 211 -14.45 12.63 12.01
CA LEU A 211 -13.53 11.78 12.77
C LEU A 211 -12.09 12.20 12.52
N PHE A 212 -11.34 12.35 13.60
CA PHE A 212 -9.91 12.68 13.57
C PHE A 212 -9.13 11.52 14.18
N GLU A 213 -8.13 10.98 13.47
CA GLU A 213 -7.26 9.95 14.02
C GLU A 213 -6.49 10.47 15.23
N ALA A 214 -6.44 9.67 16.31
CA ALA A 214 -5.87 10.07 17.58
C ALA A 214 -4.89 9.04 18.17
N ASP A 215 -4.36 8.12 17.37
CA ASP A 215 -3.44 7.08 17.80
C ASP A 215 -1.99 7.26 17.26
N GLY A 216 -1.72 8.40 16.61
CA GLY A 216 -0.40 8.69 16.04
C GLY A 216 0.02 7.74 14.91
N GLY A 217 -0.91 6.98 14.34
CA GLY A 217 -0.64 6.02 13.27
C GLY A 217 -0.11 4.66 13.75
N LYS A 218 -0.20 4.36 15.04
CA LYS A 218 0.22 3.08 15.64
C LYS A 218 -0.42 1.89 14.95
N TRP A 219 -1.67 1.99 14.53
CA TRP A 219 -2.40 0.97 13.80
C TRP A 219 -1.67 0.46 12.54
N LYS A 220 -0.81 1.29 11.92
CA LYS A 220 -0.05 0.89 10.71
C LYS A 220 0.95 -0.21 11.02
N LEU A 221 1.62 -0.12 12.17
CA LEU A 221 2.54 -1.15 12.63
C LEU A 221 1.80 -2.43 13.00
N GLU A 222 0.66 -2.31 13.68
CA GLU A 222 -0.19 -3.45 14.03
C GLU A 222 -0.70 -4.18 12.77
N ALA A 223 -1.07 -3.44 11.71
CA ALA A 223 -1.45 -4.02 10.44
C ALA A 223 -0.31 -4.77 9.76
N VAL A 224 0.90 -4.19 9.72
CA VAL A 224 2.10 -4.82 9.15
C VAL A 224 2.43 -6.11 9.89
N GLU A 225 2.37 -6.10 11.23
CA GLU A 225 2.60 -7.29 12.05
C GLU A 225 1.55 -8.38 11.80
N SER A 226 0.27 -8.00 11.69
CA SER A 226 -0.83 -8.93 11.40
C SER A 226 -0.67 -9.59 10.03
N ILE A 227 -0.28 -8.84 9.00
CA ILE A 227 0.02 -9.37 7.66
C ILE A 227 1.19 -10.36 7.73
N ALA A 228 2.27 -9.98 8.42
CA ALA A 228 3.45 -10.83 8.56
C ALA A 228 3.11 -12.15 9.28
N ASN A 229 2.31 -12.09 10.35
CA ASN A 229 1.87 -13.27 11.09
C ASN A 229 0.97 -14.19 10.26
N TYR A 230 0.03 -13.62 9.49
CA TYR A 230 -0.79 -14.37 8.54
C TYR A 230 0.09 -15.14 7.54
N LEU A 231 1.03 -14.44 6.90
CA LEU A 231 1.93 -15.05 5.91
C LEU A 231 2.86 -16.11 6.54
N LYS A 232 3.41 -15.87 7.74
CA LYS A 232 4.22 -16.84 8.48
C LYS A 232 3.43 -18.11 8.78
N ASN A 233 2.19 -18.00 9.19
CA ASN A 233 1.32 -19.13 9.48
C ASN A 233 1.00 -19.93 8.21
N GLU A 234 0.57 -19.24 7.16
CA GLU A 234 0.20 -19.90 5.89
C GLU A 234 1.37 -20.57 5.18
N LEU A 235 2.57 -19.99 5.28
CA LEU A 235 3.77 -20.45 4.58
C LEU A 235 4.75 -21.23 5.48
N ALA A 236 4.35 -21.61 6.70
CA ALA A 236 5.20 -22.27 7.69
C ALA A 236 5.86 -23.56 7.19
N SER A 237 5.25 -24.27 6.25
CA SER A 237 5.78 -25.50 5.67
C SER A 237 6.97 -25.27 4.73
N ASN A 238 7.14 -24.08 4.17
CA ASN A 238 8.19 -23.77 3.20
C ASN A 238 9.35 -23.00 3.87
N LYS A 239 10.39 -23.71 4.26
CA LYS A 239 11.60 -23.14 4.90
C LYS A 239 12.47 -22.28 3.97
N LYS A 240 12.20 -22.27 2.65
CA LYS A 240 12.92 -21.46 1.69
C LYS A 240 12.38 -20.03 1.59
N ILE A 241 11.24 -19.74 2.23
CA ILE A 241 10.60 -18.43 2.25
C ILE A 241 10.99 -17.68 3.52
N THR A 242 11.55 -16.49 3.37
CA THR A 242 11.83 -15.57 4.48
C THR A 242 10.83 -14.42 4.44
N ILE A 243 10.16 -14.15 5.56
CA ILE A 243 9.19 -13.05 5.67
C ILE A 243 9.79 -11.95 6.54
N LEU A 244 9.86 -10.75 5.97
CA LEU A 244 10.32 -9.52 6.60
C LEU A 244 9.16 -8.52 6.74
N ALA A 245 9.09 -7.82 7.89
CA ALA A 245 8.07 -6.83 8.20
C ALA A 245 8.64 -5.72 9.06
#